data_a765c99abf944eca12ca41eda072146b
#
_entry.id   a765c99abf944eca12ca41eda072146b
#
_cell.length_a   1.000
_cell.length_b   1.000
_cell.length_c   1.000
_cell.angle_alpha   90.00
_cell.angle_beta   90.00
_cell.angle_gamma   90.00
#
_symmetry.space_group_name_H-M   'P 1'
#
loop_
_entity.id
_entity.type
_entity.pdbx_description
1 polymer ?
#
loop_
_entity_poly.entity_id
_entity_poly.type
_entity_poly.pdbx_seq_one_letter_code
_entity_poly.pdbx_strand_id
1 'polypeptide(L)'
;YAPGARHYDPVTGRWNVVDAMAEKYYPWSPYASCGDDPVNTIDENGMDWYTDIDKTFQYNPQVHSQKDLSKGQMYKGAYFTTGKGNSQVTYRRDGSILYVNETMAYNRIWNQASVHYRRMGEKGGREVAAFILADGRVLVLPDYKNTSMQSEIGSYGYRVGLGKVFKGKEMFRISAQIHTHQERTSDVQASDGDRLF
;
A
#
# COMPACT_ATOMS: atom_id res chain seq x y z
N TYR A 1 3.76 -20.89 20.29
CA TYR A 1 3.10 -22.07 19.70
C TYR A 1 1.70 -21.65 19.25
N ALA A 2 1.51 -21.43 17.96
CA ALA A 2 0.18 -21.21 17.39
C ALA A 2 -0.26 -22.53 16.73
N PRO A 3 -1.34 -23.18 17.19
CA PRO A 3 -1.85 -24.37 16.52
C PRO A 3 -2.35 -24.00 15.13
N GLY A 4 -1.72 -24.55 14.08
CA GLY A 4 -2.06 -24.31 12.69
C GLY A 4 -1.05 -23.49 11.89
N ALA A 5 -0.05 -22.87 12.53
CA ALA A 5 1.03 -22.20 11.82
C ALA A 5 2.11 -23.20 11.38
N ARG A 6 2.60 -23.07 10.15
CA ARG A 6 3.75 -23.83 9.65
C ARG A 6 4.99 -23.50 10.47
N HIS A 7 5.80 -24.49 10.77
CA HIS A 7 7.06 -24.29 11.47
C HIS A 7 8.13 -23.84 10.45
N TYR A 8 8.73 -22.69 10.70
CA TYR A 8 9.84 -22.17 9.91
C TYR A 8 11.16 -22.70 10.47
N ASP A 9 12.01 -23.22 9.60
CA ASP A 9 13.36 -23.62 9.94
C ASP A 9 14.34 -22.49 9.56
N PRO A 10 14.93 -21.79 10.54
CA PRO A 10 15.84 -20.68 10.27
C PRO A 10 17.19 -21.14 9.70
N VAL A 11 17.54 -22.41 9.79
CA VAL A 11 18.80 -22.96 9.28
C VAL A 11 18.71 -23.17 7.77
N THR A 12 17.58 -23.67 7.30
CA THR A 12 17.33 -23.91 5.87
C THR A 12 16.61 -22.76 5.19
N GLY A 13 16.06 -21.80 5.95
CA GLY A 13 15.28 -20.69 5.43
C GLY A 13 13.93 -21.10 4.85
N ARG A 14 13.38 -22.24 5.24
CA ARG A 14 12.20 -22.87 4.61
C ARG A 14 11.18 -23.34 5.65
N TRP A 15 9.95 -23.58 5.15
CA TRP A 15 8.93 -24.28 5.93
C TRP A 15 9.29 -25.77 6.05
N ASN A 16 9.04 -26.36 7.21
CA ASN A 16 9.24 -27.81 7.44
C ASN A 16 8.06 -28.69 7.00
N VAL A 17 6.99 -28.08 6.53
CA VAL A 17 5.81 -28.77 5.95
C VAL A 17 5.40 -28.12 4.63
N VAL A 18 4.81 -28.93 3.76
CA VAL A 18 4.31 -28.50 2.44
C VAL A 18 3.28 -27.38 2.61
N ASP A 19 3.35 -26.36 1.76
CA ASP A 19 2.32 -25.35 1.65
C ASP A 19 1.02 -25.99 1.15
N ALA A 20 -0.06 -25.83 1.88
CA ALA A 20 -1.38 -26.31 1.47
C ALA A 20 -1.87 -25.66 0.15
N MET A 21 -1.23 -24.57 -0.27
CA MET A 21 -1.51 -23.85 -1.51
C MET A 21 -0.44 -24.09 -2.59
N ALA A 22 0.50 -25.02 -2.38
CA ALA A 22 1.61 -25.30 -3.30
C ALA A 22 1.16 -25.55 -4.74
N GLU A 23 0.00 -26.17 -4.93
CA GLU A 23 -0.56 -26.43 -6.28
C GLU A 23 -0.93 -25.15 -7.06
N LYS A 24 -1.07 -24.00 -6.38
CA LYS A 24 -1.34 -22.73 -7.04
C LYS A 24 -0.09 -21.97 -7.45
N TYR A 25 1.07 -22.39 -6.93
CA TYR A 25 2.36 -21.72 -7.13
C TYR A 25 3.38 -22.62 -7.80
N TYR A 26 3.00 -23.29 -8.88
CA TYR A 26 3.77 -24.29 -9.64
C TYR A 26 5.25 -23.97 -9.91
N PRO A 27 5.68 -22.69 -10.06
CA PRO A 27 7.08 -22.38 -10.24
C PRO A 27 7.91 -22.38 -8.95
N TRP A 28 7.28 -22.55 -7.79
CA TRP A 28 7.92 -22.36 -6.50
C TRP A 28 7.96 -23.66 -5.70
N SER A 29 9.02 -23.86 -4.92
CA SER A 29 9.10 -25.02 -4.03
C SER A 29 7.93 -25.00 -3.05
N PRO A 30 7.24 -26.12 -2.79
CA PRO A 30 6.18 -26.21 -1.80
C PRO A 30 6.64 -25.92 -0.36
N TYR A 31 7.95 -25.84 -0.14
CA TYR A 31 8.59 -25.48 1.13
C TYR A 31 9.14 -24.06 1.15
N ALA A 32 9.02 -23.30 0.06
CA ALA A 32 9.54 -21.94 -0.03
C ALA A 32 8.90 -21.04 1.03
N SER A 33 9.72 -20.33 1.79
CA SER A 33 9.30 -19.24 2.66
C SER A 33 9.66 -17.93 1.98
N CYS A 34 8.71 -16.98 1.91
CA CYS A 34 8.92 -15.68 1.28
C CYS A 34 9.48 -15.78 -0.16
N GLY A 35 9.12 -16.83 -0.91
CA GLY A 35 9.61 -17.03 -2.26
C GLY A 35 11.10 -17.38 -2.36
N ASP A 36 11.68 -18.00 -1.34
CA ASP A 36 13.11 -18.23 -1.14
C ASP A 36 13.96 -16.94 -1.11
N ASP A 37 13.31 -15.78 -0.87
CA ASP A 37 13.98 -14.48 -0.71
C ASP A 37 13.49 -13.75 0.57
N PRO A 38 13.77 -14.28 1.77
CA PRO A 38 13.32 -13.70 3.04
C PRO A 38 13.98 -12.35 3.36
N VAL A 39 15.02 -11.97 2.63
CA VAL A 39 15.72 -10.68 2.81
C VAL A 39 14.99 -9.54 2.09
N ASN A 40 14.33 -9.84 0.97
CA ASN A 40 13.63 -8.85 0.13
C ASN A 40 12.11 -8.99 0.18
N THR A 41 11.59 -10.07 0.77
CA THR A 41 10.15 -10.42 0.80
C THR A 41 9.59 -10.58 2.20
N ILE A 42 10.01 -9.75 3.14
CA ILE A 42 9.35 -9.68 4.46
C ILE A 42 7.96 -9.06 4.23
N ASP A 43 6.94 -9.80 4.59
CA ASP A 43 5.62 -9.22 4.84
C ASP A 43 5.68 -8.44 6.16
N GLU A 44 6.08 -7.17 6.07
CA GLU A 44 6.35 -6.33 7.25
C GLU A 44 5.13 -6.15 8.14
N ASN A 45 3.92 -6.38 7.64
CA ASN A 45 2.70 -6.02 8.36
C ASN A 45 1.58 -7.07 8.28
N GLY A 46 1.74 -8.15 7.52
CA GLY A 46 0.66 -9.13 7.29
C GLY A 46 -0.61 -8.51 6.69
N MET A 47 -0.46 -7.43 5.93
CA MET A 47 -1.58 -6.67 5.36
C MET A 47 -1.70 -6.97 3.88
N ASP A 48 -2.92 -7.26 3.43
CA ASP A 48 -3.17 -7.63 2.05
C ASP A 48 -4.27 -6.82 1.38
N TRP A 49 -4.25 -6.87 0.06
CA TRP A 49 -5.25 -6.25 -0.79
C TRP A 49 -6.43 -7.17 -1.04
N TYR A 50 -7.60 -6.58 -1.14
CA TYR A 50 -8.81 -7.24 -1.60
C TYR A 50 -9.66 -6.29 -2.46
N THR A 51 -10.59 -6.82 -3.23
CA THR A 51 -11.63 -6.01 -3.87
C THR A 51 -12.88 -6.04 -3.02
N ASP A 52 -13.45 -4.87 -2.79
CA ASP A 52 -14.77 -4.73 -2.17
C ASP A 52 -15.89 -5.09 -3.17
N ILE A 53 -17.14 -5.11 -2.73
CA ILE A 53 -18.33 -5.45 -3.51
C ILE A 53 -18.47 -4.53 -4.73
N ASP A 54 -18.10 -3.26 -4.60
CA ASP A 54 -18.07 -2.26 -5.68
C ASP A 54 -16.85 -2.40 -6.62
N LYS A 55 -16.03 -3.47 -6.45
CA LYS A 55 -14.80 -3.75 -7.17
C LYS A 55 -13.66 -2.74 -6.93
N THR A 56 -13.76 -1.89 -5.92
CA THR A 56 -12.64 -1.04 -5.50
C THR A 56 -11.60 -1.87 -4.75
N PHE A 57 -10.32 -1.53 -4.95
CA PHE A 57 -9.22 -2.17 -4.23
C PHE A 57 -9.03 -1.50 -2.87
N GLN A 58 -9.04 -2.32 -1.82
CA GLN A 58 -8.85 -1.94 -0.44
C GLN A 58 -7.63 -2.64 0.14
N TYR A 59 -6.94 -1.97 1.07
CA TYR A 59 -5.82 -2.50 1.82
C TYR A 59 -6.16 -2.57 3.30
N ASN A 60 -6.02 -3.74 3.92
CA ASN A 60 -6.44 -3.93 5.30
C ASN A 60 -5.46 -4.83 6.07
N PRO A 61 -4.98 -4.38 7.25
CA PRO A 61 -4.06 -5.14 8.09
C PRO A 61 -4.63 -6.43 8.68
N GLN A 62 -5.94 -6.63 8.62
CA GLN A 62 -6.61 -7.81 9.18
C GLN A 62 -7.00 -8.85 8.13
N VAL A 63 -6.68 -8.58 6.86
CA VAL A 63 -6.99 -9.47 5.74
C VAL A 63 -5.72 -10.17 5.30
N HIS A 64 -5.70 -11.50 5.39
CA HIS A 64 -4.57 -12.35 5.00
C HIS A 64 -4.99 -13.46 4.03
N SER A 65 -6.30 -13.62 3.83
CA SER A 65 -6.87 -14.68 3.00
C SER A 65 -8.31 -14.38 2.59
N GLN A 66 -8.85 -15.18 1.66
CA GLN A 66 -10.27 -15.11 1.29
C GLN A 66 -11.23 -15.38 2.48
N LYS A 67 -10.78 -16.08 3.50
CA LYS A 67 -11.61 -16.43 4.68
C LYS A 67 -11.90 -15.24 5.58
N ASP A 68 -11.06 -14.21 5.52
CA ASP A 68 -11.17 -13.00 6.33
C ASP A 68 -12.13 -11.98 5.70
N LEU A 69 -12.70 -12.31 4.54
CA LEU A 69 -13.52 -11.42 3.74
C LEU A 69 -15.00 -11.80 3.75
N SER A 70 -15.85 -10.78 3.66
CA SER A 70 -17.29 -10.95 3.52
C SER A 70 -17.67 -11.47 2.13
N LYS A 71 -18.89 -11.99 2.01
CA LYS A 71 -19.44 -12.44 0.73
C LYS A 71 -19.45 -11.29 -0.30
N GLY A 72 -18.90 -11.57 -1.47
CA GLY A 72 -18.79 -10.60 -2.57
C GLY A 72 -17.45 -9.86 -2.63
N GLN A 73 -16.65 -9.93 -1.58
CA GLN A 73 -15.27 -9.43 -1.57
C GLN A 73 -14.30 -10.51 -2.09
N MET A 74 -13.19 -10.10 -2.72
CA MET A 74 -12.23 -11.03 -3.31
C MET A 74 -10.80 -10.69 -2.89
N TYR A 75 -10.10 -11.66 -2.32
CA TYR A 75 -8.71 -11.56 -1.94
C TYR A 75 -7.78 -11.41 -3.16
N LYS A 76 -6.77 -10.57 -3.05
CA LYS A 76 -5.81 -10.24 -4.12
C LYS A 76 -4.35 -10.50 -3.74
N GLY A 77 -4.05 -10.67 -2.47
CA GLY A 77 -2.69 -10.85 -1.96
C GLY A 77 -1.96 -9.55 -1.66
N ALA A 78 -0.72 -9.69 -1.22
CA ALA A 78 0.09 -8.56 -0.76
C ALA A 78 0.63 -7.65 -1.88
N TYR A 79 0.79 -8.19 -3.09
CA TYR A 79 1.36 -7.47 -4.24
C TYR A 79 0.78 -7.96 -5.55
N PHE A 80 0.35 -7.06 -6.41
CA PHE A 80 -0.10 -7.39 -7.77
C PHE A 80 -0.11 -6.14 -8.68
N THR A 81 -0.19 -6.37 -9.97
CA THR A 81 -0.27 -5.32 -10.99
C THR A 81 -1.51 -5.51 -11.85
N THR A 82 -2.18 -4.41 -12.18
CA THR A 82 -3.32 -4.37 -13.11
C THR A 82 -3.04 -3.44 -14.28
N GLY A 83 -3.78 -3.61 -15.37
CA GLY A 83 -3.60 -2.79 -16.57
C GLY A 83 -2.31 -3.09 -17.34
N LYS A 84 -2.08 -2.36 -18.42
CA LYS A 84 -0.87 -2.43 -19.25
C LYS A 84 -0.52 -1.05 -19.80
N GLY A 85 0.77 -0.80 -20.06
CA GLY A 85 1.23 0.48 -20.59
C GLY A 85 0.80 1.64 -19.69
N ASN A 86 0.21 2.69 -20.25
CA ASN A 86 -0.24 3.87 -19.50
C ASN A 86 -1.37 3.61 -18.49
N SER A 87 -2.04 2.46 -18.55
CA SER A 87 -3.06 2.08 -17.57
C SER A 87 -2.52 1.17 -16.47
N GLN A 88 -1.22 0.95 -16.41
CA GLN A 88 -0.60 0.07 -15.43
C GLN A 88 -0.65 0.70 -14.03
N VAL A 89 -1.09 -0.12 -13.06
CA VAL A 89 -1.15 0.23 -11.64
C VAL A 89 -0.57 -0.93 -10.85
N THR A 90 0.39 -0.65 -9.98
CA THR A 90 1.02 -1.64 -9.10
C THR A 90 0.60 -1.39 -7.66
N TYR A 91 -0.06 -2.37 -7.07
CA TYR A 91 -0.46 -2.41 -5.67
C TYR A 91 0.64 -3.08 -4.87
N ARG A 92 1.21 -2.36 -3.92
CA ARG A 92 2.45 -2.73 -3.23
C ARG A 92 2.16 -3.31 -1.85
N ARG A 93 3.10 -4.10 -1.32
CA ARG A 93 3.00 -4.80 -0.04
C ARG A 93 2.78 -3.90 1.17
N ASP A 94 3.22 -2.66 1.09
CA ASP A 94 3.10 -1.68 2.17
C ASP A 94 1.80 -0.85 2.10
N GLY A 95 0.91 -1.19 1.17
CA GLY A 95 -0.35 -0.48 0.94
C GLY A 95 -0.21 0.75 0.03
N SER A 96 0.99 1.08 -0.44
CA SER A 96 1.17 2.12 -1.45
C SER A 96 0.77 1.63 -2.84
N ILE A 97 0.46 2.57 -3.73
CA ILE A 97 0.04 2.28 -5.09
C ILE A 97 0.91 3.10 -6.05
N LEU A 98 1.54 2.41 -7.01
CA LEU A 98 2.35 3.06 -8.04
C LEU A 98 1.57 3.12 -9.36
N TYR A 99 1.28 4.33 -9.82
CA TYR A 99 0.62 4.61 -11.08
C TYR A 99 1.63 5.02 -12.15
N VAL A 100 1.47 4.50 -13.37
CA VAL A 100 2.18 5.01 -14.54
C VAL A 100 1.52 6.29 -15.07
N ASN A 101 0.21 6.43 -14.89
CA ASN A 101 -0.57 7.57 -15.37
C ASN A 101 -0.95 8.50 -14.22
N GLU A 102 -0.55 9.77 -14.33
CA GLU A 102 -0.79 10.80 -13.32
C GLU A 102 -2.29 11.09 -13.12
N THR A 103 -3.07 11.14 -14.19
CA THR A 103 -4.53 11.38 -14.11
C THR A 103 -5.23 10.27 -13.33
N MET A 104 -4.82 9.01 -13.51
CA MET A 104 -5.37 7.89 -12.75
C MET A 104 -5.02 8.01 -11.26
N ALA A 105 -3.81 8.46 -10.95
CA ALA A 105 -3.38 8.69 -9.57
C ALA A 105 -4.21 9.80 -8.91
N TYR A 106 -4.41 10.94 -9.58
CA TYR A 106 -5.24 12.02 -9.05
C TYR A 106 -6.69 11.61 -8.83
N ASN A 107 -7.28 10.85 -9.74
CA ASN A 107 -8.62 10.31 -9.56
C ASN A 107 -8.69 9.40 -8.33
N ARG A 108 -7.67 8.59 -8.10
CA ARG A 108 -7.59 7.74 -6.89
C ARG A 108 -7.47 8.58 -5.62
N ILE A 109 -6.55 9.55 -5.58
CA ILE A 109 -6.34 10.44 -4.42
C ILE A 109 -7.63 11.17 -4.09
N TRP A 110 -8.29 11.77 -5.08
CA TRP A 110 -9.54 12.51 -4.90
C TRP A 110 -10.69 11.62 -4.39
N ASN A 111 -10.85 10.44 -5.01
CA ASN A 111 -11.89 9.50 -4.61
C ASN A 111 -11.65 9.00 -3.18
N GLN A 112 -10.41 8.69 -2.82
CA GLN A 112 -10.05 8.20 -1.48
C GLN A 112 -10.33 9.26 -0.43
N ALA A 113 -9.88 10.49 -0.62
CA ALA A 113 -10.16 11.60 0.26
C ALA A 113 -11.68 11.84 0.40
N SER A 114 -12.43 11.82 -0.69
CA SER A 114 -13.88 12.00 -0.71
C SER A 114 -14.66 10.87 -0.01
N VAL A 115 -14.19 9.62 -0.12
CA VAL A 115 -14.80 8.46 0.56
C VAL A 115 -14.60 8.56 2.06
N HIS A 116 -13.40 8.89 2.52
CA HIS A 116 -13.13 9.05 3.94
C HIS A 116 -13.94 10.19 4.53
N TYR A 117 -14.04 11.32 3.85
CA TYR A 117 -14.86 12.44 4.26
C TYR A 117 -16.33 12.05 4.47
N ARG A 118 -16.92 11.31 3.52
CA ARG A 118 -18.32 10.85 3.61
C ARG A 118 -18.57 9.82 4.71
N ARG A 119 -17.62 8.91 4.98
CA ARG A 119 -17.77 7.86 5.99
C ARG A 119 -17.63 8.37 7.41
N MET A 120 -16.83 9.41 7.63
CA MET A 120 -16.51 9.94 8.95
C MET A 120 -17.35 11.18 9.34
N GLY A 121 -18.19 11.66 8.43
CA GLY A 121 -18.94 12.91 8.61
C GLY A 121 -18.08 14.14 8.42
N GLU A 122 -18.63 15.32 8.73
CA GLU A 122 -17.99 16.62 8.43
C GLU A 122 -16.64 16.89 9.12
N LYS A 123 -16.24 16.05 10.07
CA LYS A 123 -15.05 16.24 10.90
C LYS A 123 -14.01 15.13 10.81
N GLY A 124 -14.16 14.17 9.90
CA GLY A 124 -13.42 12.92 9.99
C GLY A 124 -12.75 12.40 8.72
N GLY A 125 -12.47 13.22 7.72
CA GLY A 125 -11.68 12.82 6.55
C GLY A 125 -10.26 12.38 6.93
N ARG A 126 -9.57 11.75 5.99
CA ARG A 126 -8.14 11.44 6.11
C ARG A 126 -7.38 12.13 4.99
N GLU A 127 -6.21 12.64 5.31
CA GLU A 127 -5.29 13.12 4.29
C GLU A 127 -4.73 11.95 3.49
N VAL A 128 -4.55 12.18 2.20
CA VAL A 128 -3.89 11.25 1.28
C VAL A 128 -2.66 11.94 0.72
N ALA A 129 -1.51 11.32 0.84
CA ALA A 129 -0.25 11.85 0.33
C ALA A 129 0.26 11.04 -0.87
N ALA A 130 0.96 11.69 -1.77
CA ALA A 130 1.59 11.07 -2.93
C ALA A 130 2.87 11.80 -3.33
N PHE A 131 3.73 11.11 -4.07
CA PHE A 131 4.91 11.68 -4.70
C PHE A 131 4.82 11.55 -6.21
N ILE A 132 5.02 12.65 -6.93
CA ILE A 132 5.31 12.62 -8.36
C ILE A 132 6.79 12.27 -8.50
N LEU A 133 7.07 11.17 -9.18
CA LEU A 133 8.43 10.70 -9.40
C LEU A 133 9.06 11.42 -10.60
N ALA A 134 10.39 11.48 -10.64
CA ALA A 134 11.11 12.14 -11.72
C ALA A 134 10.91 11.48 -13.10
N ASP A 135 10.42 10.25 -13.14
CA ASP A 135 10.07 9.52 -14.36
C ASP A 135 8.59 9.68 -14.77
N GLY A 136 7.84 10.54 -14.10
CA GLY A 136 6.43 10.82 -14.37
C GLY A 136 5.44 9.87 -13.73
N ARG A 137 5.89 8.81 -13.04
CA ARG A 137 5.01 7.94 -12.26
C ARG A 137 4.56 8.64 -10.98
N VAL A 138 3.46 8.18 -10.40
CA VAL A 138 2.97 8.70 -9.12
C VAL A 138 2.88 7.58 -8.10
N LEU A 139 3.56 7.76 -6.97
CA LEU A 139 3.51 6.88 -5.81
C LEU A 139 2.51 7.44 -4.80
N VAL A 140 1.32 6.86 -4.75
CA VAL A 140 0.30 7.19 -3.75
C VAL A 140 0.60 6.39 -2.48
N LEU A 141 0.73 7.07 -1.36
CA LEU A 141 1.06 6.44 -0.08
C LEU A 141 -0.18 5.80 0.57
N PRO A 142 0.03 4.85 1.49
CA PRO A 142 -1.05 4.35 2.34
C PRO A 142 -1.68 5.47 3.16
N ASP A 143 -2.94 5.31 3.54
CA ASP A 143 -3.69 6.31 4.29
C ASP A 143 -4.33 5.79 5.59
N TYR A 144 -4.17 4.49 5.90
CA TYR A 144 -4.85 3.84 7.02
C TYR A 144 -4.40 4.34 8.41
N LYS A 145 -3.25 5.03 8.51
CA LYS A 145 -2.78 5.70 9.73
C LYS A 145 -2.99 7.22 9.70
N ASN A 146 -3.40 7.78 8.56
CA ASN A 146 -3.56 9.22 8.41
C ASN A 146 -4.77 9.72 9.20
N THR A 147 -4.69 10.98 9.62
CA THR A 147 -5.79 11.73 10.23
C THR A 147 -6.35 12.78 9.26
N SER A 148 -7.32 13.56 9.70
CA SER A 148 -7.84 14.70 8.93
C SER A 148 -6.88 15.89 8.86
N MET A 149 -5.83 15.89 9.65
CA MET A 149 -4.88 17.01 9.77
C MET A 149 -3.45 16.63 9.45
N GLN A 150 -3.17 15.34 9.20
CA GLN A 150 -1.80 14.87 9.04
C GLN A 150 -1.72 13.59 8.22
N SER A 151 -0.83 13.60 7.23
CA SER A 151 -0.40 12.40 6.53
C SER A 151 0.85 11.82 7.22
N GLU A 152 0.73 10.59 7.68
CA GLU A 152 1.72 9.89 8.52
C GLU A 152 2.84 9.24 7.68
N ILE A 153 3.52 10.02 6.81
CA ILE A 153 4.54 9.51 5.87
C ILE A 153 5.61 8.67 6.58
N GLY A 154 6.13 9.18 7.69
CA GLY A 154 7.17 8.50 8.47
C GLY A 154 6.67 7.20 9.13
N SER A 155 5.42 7.15 9.55
CA SER A 155 4.85 5.97 10.22
C SER A 155 4.60 4.80 9.27
N TYR A 156 4.63 5.04 7.95
CA TYR A 156 4.68 4.00 6.91
C TYR A 156 6.12 3.61 6.53
N GLY A 157 7.11 4.11 7.24
CA GLY A 157 8.53 3.82 6.98
C GLY A 157 9.12 4.56 5.78
N TYR A 158 8.44 5.60 5.27
CA TYR A 158 9.00 6.47 4.24
C TYR A 158 9.84 7.58 4.87
N ARG A 159 10.95 7.91 4.21
CA ARG A 159 11.80 9.05 4.57
C ARG A 159 12.00 9.92 3.34
N VAL A 160 11.82 11.22 3.48
CA VAL A 160 11.94 12.19 2.40
C VAL A 160 13.14 13.10 2.65
N GLY A 161 13.91 13.41 1.63
CA GLY A 161 15.03 14.32 1.71
C GLY A 161 15.80 14.46 0.39
N LEU A 162 16.32 15.65 0.11
CA LEU A 162 17.14 15.95 -1.05
C LEU A 162 16.52 15.53 -2.40
N GLY A 163 15.22 15.80 -2.58
CA GLY A 163 14.50 15.44 -3.81
C GLY A 163 14.34 13.92 -4.01
N LYS A 164 14.35 13.16 -2.94
CA LYS A 164 14.24 11.69 -2.95
C LYS A 164 13.30 11.22 -1.85
N VAL A 165 12.61 10.11 -2.12
CA VAL A 165 11.88 9.35 -1.11
C VAL A 165 12.49 7.96 -1.01
N PHE A 166 12.63 7.48 0.22
CA PHE A 166 13.21 6.19 0.56
C PHE A 166 12.17 5.31 1.27
N LYS A 167 12.11 4.03 0.91
CA LYS A 167 11.36 2.99 1.61
C LYS A 167 12.25 1.75 1.73
N GLY A 168 12.77 1.49 2.93
CA GLY A 168 13.76 0.44 3.13
C GLY A 168 15.00 0.67 2.25
N LYS A 169 15.29 -0.28 1.35
CA LYS A 169 16.38 -0.18 0.36
C LYS A 169 15.97 0.52 -0.95
N GLU A 170 14.68 0.72 -1.18
CA GLU A 170 14.19 1.42 -2.38
C GLU A 170 14.40 2.92 -2.26
N MET A 171 14.70 3.54 -3.37
CA MET A 171 14.84 4.99 -3.49
C MET A 171 14.23 5.45 -4.80
N PHE A 172 13.38 6.48 -4.72
CA PHE A 172 12.79 7.16 -5.86
C PHE A 172 13.22 8.62 -5.86
N ARG A 173 13.57 9.15 -7.04
CA ARG A 173 13.71 10.59 -7.23
C ARG A 173 12.31 11.18 -7.34
N ILE A 174 12.05 12.29 -6.65
CA ILE A 174 10.76 12.97 -6.66
C ILE A 174 10.87 14.34 -7.32
N SER A 175 9.83 14.71 -8.08
CA SER A 175 9.67 16.04 -8.67
C SER A 175 8.74 16.90 -7.82
N ALA A 176 7.74 16.30 -7.18
CA ALA A 176 6.79 17.00 -6.31
C ALA A 176 6.19 16.06 -5.26
N GLN A 177 5.71 16.66 -4.18
CA GLN A 177 4.84 16.02 -3.20
C GLN A 177 3.44 16.62 -3.31
N ILE A 178 2.43 15.76 -3.13
CA ILE A 178 1.03 16.13 -3.13
C ILE A 178 0.39 15.55 -1.87
N HIS A 179 -0.49 16.30 -1.24
CA HIS A 179 -1.38 15.77 -0.22
C HIS A 179 -2.71 16.52 -0.24
N THR A 180 -3.73 15.91 0.35
CA THR A 180 -5.08 16.49 0.43
C THR A 180 -5.28 17.08 1.80
N HIS A 181 -5.94 18.25 1.86
CA HIS A 181 -6.44 18.84 3.09
C HIS A 181 -7.94 18.55 3.24
N GLN A 182 -8.35 18.19 4.43
CA GLN A 182 -9.75 17.91 4.76
C GLN A 182 -10.47 19.09 5.43
N GLU A 183 -9.77 20.17 5.70
CA GLU A 183 -10.34 21.33 6.36
C GLU A 183 -11.12 22.23 5.38
N ARG A 184 -12.30 22.68 5.85
CA ARG A 184 -13.13 23.68 5.17
C ARG A 184 -12.63 25.11 5.33
N THR A 185 -11.37 25.34 5.67
CA THR A 185 -10.88 26.71 5.85
C THR A 185 -10.53 27.30 4.51
N SER A 186 -10.95 28.56 4.32
CA SER A 186 -10.64 29.40 3.16
C SER A 186 -9.15 29.68 2.93
N ASP A 187 -8.30 29.23 3.82
CA ASP A 187 -6.85 29.40 3.75
C ASP A 187 -6.17 28.11 3.35
N VAL A 188 -6.09 27.87 2.04
CA VAL A 188 -5.21 26.86 1.45
C VAL A 188 -3.77 27.39 1.50
N GLN A 189 -3.24 27.60 2.70
CA GLN A 189 -1.82 27.85 2.87
C GLN A 189 -1.10 26.51 3.11
N ALA A 190 0.01 26.33 2.40
CA ALA A 190 0.91 25.22 2.66
C ALA A 190 1.29 25.21 4.14
N SER A 191 1.15 24.07 4.81
CA SER A 191 1.56 23.92 6.21
C SER A 191 3.10 24.05 6.30
N ASP A 192 3.62 24.25 7.52
CA ASP A 192 5.08 24.31 7.71
C ASP A 192 5.80 23.05 7.25
N GLY A 193 5.11 21.89 7.26
CA GLY A 193 5.60 20.64 6.68
C GLY A 193 5.71 20.65 5.16
N ASP A 194 4.92 21.46 4.46
CA ASP A 194 4.91 21.57 2.99
C ASP A 194 6.06 22.43 2.45
N ARG A 195 6.70 23.21 3.33
CA ARG A 195 7.77 24.16 2.96
C ARG A 195 9.18 23.57 3.01
N LEU A 196 9.31 22.27 3.27
CA LEU A 196 10.59 21.58 3.38
C LEU A 196 11.13 21.02 2.05
N PHE A 197 10.68 21.55 0.90
CA PHE A 197 11.15 21.17 -0.45
C PHE A 197 11.67 22.36 -1.23
#